data_84a7253b5a72dbcb9adff632e0228665
#
_entry.id   84a7253b5a72dbcb9adff632e0228665
#
_cell.length_a   1.000
_cell.length_b   1.000
_cell.length_c   1.000
_cell.angle_alpha   90.00
_cell.angle_beta   90.00
_cell.angle_gamma   90.00
#
_symmetry.space_group_name_H-M   'P 1'
#
loop_
_entity.id
_entity.type
_entity.pdbx_description
1 polymer ?
#
loop_
_entity_poly.entity_id
_entity_poly.type
_entity_poly.pdbx_seq_one_letter_code
_entity_poly.pdbx_strand_id
1 'polypeptide(L)'
;FRPLRKDGMVLIDGGILNPLPLNQVHRTEGDILIAVDVNAPIDCGKKKKMSPYNLLTESSRMMMQQITRYQIERCQPDILIQMSGNAYDMLEFHHAASIVETGIEITRDALNTELYSV
;
A
#
# COMPACT_ATOMS: atom_id res chain seq x y z
N PHE A 1 -7.63 -8.63 14.24
CA PHE A 1 -8.62 -7.62 14.65
C PHE A 1 -9.98 -8.29 14.78
N ARG A 2 -10.79 -7.86 15.77
CA ARG A 2 -12.18 -8.31 15.89
C ARG A 2 -13.08 -7.46 14.99
N PRO A 3 -13.96 -8.04 14.17
CA PRO A 3 -14.89 -7.27 13.36
C PRO A 3 -15.80 -6.40 14.25
N LEU A 4 -15.99 -5.14 13.86
CA LEU A 4 -16.92 -4.25 14.54
C LEU A 4 -18.36 -4.53 14.04
N ARG A 5 -19.32 -4.65 14.96
CA ARG A 5 -20.73 -4.73 14.61
C ARG A 5 -21.41 -3.38 14.85
N LYS A 6 -22.02 -2.83 13.81
CA LYS A 6 -22.75 -1.56 13.88
C LYS A 6 -23.98 -1.62 12.96
N ASP A 7 -25.13 -1.24 13.45
CA ASP A 7 -26.40 -1.14 12.69
C ASP A 7 -26.74 -2.42 11.89
N GLY A 8 -26.52 -3.59 12.49
CA GLY A 8 -26.75 -4.90 11.85
C GLY A 8 -25.68 -5.32 10.84
N MET A 9 -24.68 -4.46 10.56
CA MET A 9 -23.57 -4.75 9.67
C MET A 9 -22.35 -5.25 10.44
N VAL A 10 -21.54 -6.08 9.76
CA VAL A 10 -20.19 -6.45 10.21
C VAL A 10 -19.18 -5.65 9.42
N LEU A 11 -18.49 -4.74 10.10
CA LEU A 11 -17.48 -3.90 9.49
C LEU A 11 -16.13 -4.59 9.57
N ILE A 12 -15.40 -4.55 8.46
CA ILE A 12 -14.05 -5.07 8.29
C ILE A 12 -13.13 -3.95 7.81
N ASP A 13 -11.84 -4.24 7.67
CA ASP A 13 -10.85 -3.29 7.17
C ASP A 13 -11.20 -2.81 5.74
N GLY A 14 -11.23 -1.51 5.54
CA GLY A 14 -11.49 -0.89 4.25
C GLY A 14 -10.43 -1.20 3.18
N GLY A 15 -9.20 -1.51 3.60
CA GLY A 15 -8.11 -1.89 2.72
C GLY A 15 -8.37 -3.15 1.89
N ILE A 16 -9.35 -3.98 2.29
CA ILE A 16 -9.74 -5.17 1.52
C ILE A 16 -10.35 -4.80 0.17
N LEU A 17 -11.15 -3.74 0.13
CA LEU A 17 -11.86 -3.31 -1.08
C LEU A 17 -11.23 -2.10 -1.75
N ASN A 18 -10.54 -1.25 -1.00
CA ASN A 18 -9.91 -0.04 -1.49
C ASN A 18 -8.59 0.24 -0.75
N PRO A 19 -7.55 -0.54 -1.01
CA PRO A 19 -6.28 -0.46 -0.28
C PRO A 19 -5.52 0.86 -0.51
N LEU A 20 -5.76 1.52 -1.65
CA LEU A 20 -5.20 2.83 -1.98
C LEU A 20 -6.33 3.73 -2.52
N PRO A 21 -7.03 4.49 -1.67
CA PRO A 21 -8.30 5.15 -2.01
C PRO A 21 -8.14 6.45 -2.81
N LEU A 22 -7.35 6.45 -3.87
CA LEU A 22 -7.09 7.64 -4.73
C LEU A 22 -8.38 8.20 -5.34
N ASN A 23 -9.35 7.34 -5.63
CA ASN A 23 -10.64 7.70 -6.19
C ASN A 23 -11.54 8.49 -5.23
N GLN A 24 -11.16 8.61 -3.96
CA GLN A 24 -11.90 9.39 -2.95
C GLN A 24 -11.30 10.78 -2.75
N VAL A 25 -10.15 11.07 -3.35
CA VAL A 25 -9.51 12.39 -3.25
C VAL A 25 -10.12 13.34 -4.27
N HIS A 26 -10.67 14.47 -3.78
CA HIS A 26 -11.12 15.54 -4.64
C HIS A 26 -9.93 16.43 -5.02
N ARG A 27 -9.71 16.63 -6.31
CA ARG A 27 -8.65 17.49 -6.85
C ARG A 27 -9.25 18.72 -7.49
N THR A 28 -8.58 19.85 -7.33
CA THR A 28 -8.80 21.07 -8.09
C THR A 28 -7.62 21.31 -9.03
N GLU A 29 -7.77 22.21 -9.98
CA GLU A 29 -6.70 22.57 -10.92
C GLU A 29 -5.49 23.11 -10.17
N GLY A 30 -4.31 22.55 -10.41
CA GLY A 30 -3.05 22.90 -9.73
C GLY A 30 -2.74 22.05 -8.50
N ASP A 31 -3.63 21.17 -8.04
CA ASP A 31 -3.33 20.25 -6.94
C ASP A 31 -2.39 19.13 -7.36
N ILE A 32 -1.44 18.78 -6.49
CA ILE A 32 -0.53 17.66 -6.65
C ILE A 32 -1.09 16.47 -5.85
N LEU A 33 -1.34 15.33 -6.51
CA LEU A 33 -1.76 14.09 -5.88
C LEU A 33 -0.55 13.24 -5.55
N ILE A 34 -0.30 13.06 -4.26
CA ILE A 34 0.74 12.17 -3.76
C ILE A 34 0.09 10.88 -3.26
N ALA A 35 0.54 9.75 -3.77
CA ALA A 35 0.10 8.42 -3.36
C ALA A 35 1.21 7.69 -2.60
N VAL A 36 0.86 7.06 -1.47
CA VAL A 36 1.78 6.22 -0.70
C VAL A 36 1.23 4.80 -0.66
N ASP A 37 1.86 3.90 -1.40
CA ASP A 37 1.52 2.47 -1.45
C ASP A 37 2.49 1.67 -0.58
N VAL A 38 2.02 1.26 0.59
CA VAL A 38 2.79 0.45 1.56
C VAL A 38 2.71 -1.06 1.29
N ASN A 39 1.94 -1.46 0.28
CA ASN A 39 1.74 -2.85 -0.13
C ASN A 39 2.22 -3.11 -1.57
N ALA A 40 3.22 -2.36 -2.01
CA ALA A 40 3.76 -2.52 -3.36
C ALA A 40 4.22 -3.96 -3.64
N PRO A 41 4.26 -4.37 -4.91
CA PRO A 41 4.65 -5.73 -5.28
C PRO A 41 5.99 -6.13 -4.68
N ILE A 42 6.09 -7.40 -4.34
CA ILE A 42 7.26 -7.99 -3.71
C ILE A 42 8.31 -8.30 -4.77
N ASP A 43 9.55 -7.95 -4.49
CA ASP A 43 10.68 -8.55 -5.18
C ASP A 43 10.80 -10.02 -4.80
N CYS A 44 10.77 -10.92 -5.81
CA CYS A 44 10.67 -12.38 -5.63
C CYS A 44 11.97 -12.98 -5.05
N GLY A 45 12.24 -12.77 -3.75
CA GLY A 45 13.45 -13.26 -3.09
C GLY A 45 13.24 -14.34 -2.02
N LYS A 46 12.13 -14.39 -1.34
CA LYS A 46 11.92 -15.32 -0.23
C LYS A 46 10.84 -16.36 -0.55
N LYS A 47 11.26 -17.62 -0.78
CA LYS A 47 10.35 -18.76 -0.86
C LYS A 47 9.72 -19.01 0.52
N LYS A 48 8.51 -18.51 0.77
CA LYS A 48 7.73 -18.91 1.94
C LYS A 48 7.23 -20.33 1.78
N LYS A 49 7.27 -21.11 2.87
CA LYS A 49 6.74 -22.48 2.91
C LYS A 49 5.24 -22.44 2.60
N MET A 50 4.83 -23.18 1.58
CA MET A 50 3.44 -23.19 1.10
C MET A 50 2.56 -23.97 2.07
N SER A 51 1.83 -23.26 2.94
CA SER A 51 0.74 -23.81 3.73
C SER A 51 -0.60 -23.31 3.18
N PRO A 52 -1.74 -23.98 3.41
CA PRO A 52 -3.05 -23.48 2.98
C PRO A 52 -3.36 -22.06 3.49
N TYR A 53 -2.95 -21.74 4.72
CA TYR A 53 -3.09 -20.42 5.30
C TYR A 53 -2.23 -19.37 4.55
N ASN A 54 -0.96 -19.69 4.29
CA ASN A 54 -0.07 -18.79 3.54
C ASN A 54 -0.59 -18.57 2.11
N LEU A 55 -1.11 -19.61 1.47
CA LEU A 55 -1.69 -19.50 0.13
C LEU A 55 -2.88 -18.54 0.10
N LEU A 56 -3.80 -18.67 1.07
CA LEU A 56 -4.95 -17.78 1.18
C LEU A 56 -4.52 -16.32 1.42
N THR A 57 -3.57 -16.09 2.32
CA THR A 57 -3.05 -14.77 2.64
C THR A 57 -2.37 -14.13 1.43
N GLU A 58 -1.53 -14.88 0.72
CA GLU A 58 -0.85 -14.40 -0.48
C GLU A 58 -1.83 -14.13 -1.63
N SER A 59 -2.85 -14.98 -1.80
CA SER A 59 -3.91 -14.74 -2.80
C SER A 59 -4.67 -13.45 -2.51
N SER A 60 -5.07 -13.23 -1.26
CA SER A 60 -5.76 -12.00 -0.84
C SER A 60 -4.87 -10.76 -1.09
N ARG A 61 -3.58 -10.87 -0.78
CA ARG A 61 -2.63 -9.79 -1.03
C ARG A 61 -2.49 -9.47 -2.53
N MET A 62 -2.37 -10.49 -3.37
CA MET A 62 -2.32 -10.30 -4.83
C MET A 62 -3.59 -9.63 -5.36
N MET A 63 -4.77 -9.96 -4.83
CA MET A 63 -6.02 -9.29 -5.18
C MET A 63 -5.99 -7.81 -4.79
N MET A 64 -5.55 -7.47 -3.57
CA MET A 64 -5.41 -6.08 -3.13
C MET A 64 -4.40 -5.31 -3.99
N GLN A 65 -3.28 -5.92 -4.35
CA GLN A 65 -2.29 -5.31 -5.25
C GLN A 65 -2.87 -5.02 -6.64
N GLN A 66 -3.71 -5.90 -7.18
CA GLN A 66 -4.38 -5.64 -8.45
C GLN A 66 -5.37 -4.47 -8.35
N ILE A 67 -6.10 -4.34 -7.25
CA ILE A 67 -6.99 -3.20 -7.00
C ILE A 67 -6.16 -1.91 -6.91
N THR A 68 -5.06 -1.92 -6.15
CA THR A 68 -4.14 -0.77 -6.03
C THR A 68 -3.59 -0.36 -7.39
N ARG A 69 -3.11 -1.31 -8.18
CA ARG A 69 -2.59 -1.05 -9.53
C ARG A 69 -3.64 -0.39 -10.42
N TYR A 70 -4.86 -0.91 -10.41
CA TYR A 70 -5.97 -0.33 -11.17
C TYR A 70 -6.29 1.11 -10.73
N GLN A 71 -6.24 1.40 -9.42
CA GLN A 71 -6.44 2.76 -8.91
C GLN A 71 -5.32 3.71 -9.36
N ILE A 72 -4.07 3.27 -9.32
CA ILE A 72 -2.92 4.06 -9.79
C ILE A 72 -3.07 4.36 -11.29
N GLU A 73 -3.35 3.35 -12.11
CA GLU A 73 -3.54 3.51 -13.56
C GLU A 73 -4.68 4.47 -13.90
N ARG A 74 -5.77 4.43 -13.12
CA ARG A 74 -6.97 5.26 -13.35
C ARG A 74 -6.80 6.69 -12.84
N CYS A 75 -6.25 6.88 -11.65
CA CYS A 75 -6.19 8.19 -10.98
C CYS A 75 -4.90 8.95 -11.28
N GLN A 76 -3.86 8.28 -11.78
CA GLN A 76 -2.57 8.84 -12.20
C GLN A 76 -2.04 9.86 -11.18
N PRO A 77 -1.60 9.42 -9.98
CA PRO A 77 -1.00 10.32 -9.01
C PRO A 77 0.25 10.97 -9.60
N ASP A 78 0.48 12.22 -9.27
CA ASP A 78 1.65 12.98 -9.74
C ASP A 78 2.93 12.44 -9.08
N ILE A 79 2.85 12.00 -7.83
CA ILE A 79 3.97 11.38 -7.11
C ILE A 79 3.50 10.06 -6.52
N LEU A 80 4.19 8.96 -6.84
CA LEU A 80 3.92 7.64 -6.31
C LEU A 80 5.10 7.16 -5.46
N ILE A 81 4.86 7.00 -4.16
CA ILE A 81 5.81 6.47 -3.19
C ILE A 81 5.43 5.02 -2.91
N GLN A 82 6.33 4.08 -3.17
CA GLN A 82 6.05 2.66 -3.01
C GLN A 82 7.03 2.01 -2.02
N MET A 83 6.48 1.38 -1.00
CA MET A 83 7.25 0.53 -0.09
C MET A 83 6.91 -0.94 -0.36
N SER A 84 7.95 -1.76 -0.58
CA SER A 84 7.76 -3.20 -0.80
C SER A 84 7.04 -3.85 0.38
N GLY A 85 5.95 -4.57 0.11
CA GLY A 85 5.18 -5.29 1.12
C GLY A 85 5.94 -6.46 1.80
N ASN A 86 7.20 -6.72 1.40
CA ASN A 86 8.11 -7.68 2.04
C ASN A 86 9.15 -7.01 2.94
N ALA A 87 9.25 -5.70 2.93
CA ALA A 87 10.22 -5.00 3.75
C ALA A 87 10.02 -5.34 5.23
N TYR A 88 8.75 -5.50 5.64
CA TYR A 88 8.38 -5.81 7.02
C TYR A 88 7.12 -6.69 7.06
N ASP A 89 7.05 -7.60 8.04
CA ASP A 89 5.83 -8.39 8.27
C ASP A 89 4.78 -7.54 9.03
N MET A 90 3.50 -7.78 8.78
CA MET A 90 2.37 -7.02 9.32
C MET A 90 2.34 -6.91 10.86
N LEU A 91 3.03 -7.81 11.57
CA LEU A 91 3.07 -7.87 13.04
C LEU A 91 4.43 -7.43 13.63
N GLU A 92 5.37 -6.95 12.82
CA GLU A 92 6.71 -6.54 13.29
C GLU A 92 6.74 -5.11 13.87
N PHE A 93 5.84 -4.80 14.80
CA PHE A 93 5.76 -3.48 15.45
C PHE A 93 7.04 -3.06 16.19
N HIS A 94 7.89 -4.02 16.55
CA HIS A 94 9.18 -3.76 17.19
C HIS A 94 10.22 -3.13 16.24
N HIS A 95 9.97 -3.16 14.94
CA HIS A 95 10.79 -2.51 13.91
C HIS A 95 10.28 -1.11 13.50
N ALA A 96 9.36 -0.51 14.25
CA ALA A 96 8.73 0.75 13.89
C ALA A 96 9.73 1.87 13.54
N ALA A 97 10.84 1.99 14.28
CA ALA A 97 11.87 2.99 14.01
C ALA A 97 12.52 2.80 12.64
N SER A 98 12.92 1.57 12.30
CA SER A 98 13.54 1.27 10.99
C SER A 98 12.54 1.39 9.84
N ILE A 99 11.26 1.11 10.07
CA ILE A 99 10.19 1.32 9.10
C ILE A 99 10.05 2.81 8.77
N VAL A 100 10.08 3.66 9.79
CA VAL A 100 10.02 5.12 9.62
C VAL A 100 11.24 5.63 8.85
N GLU A 101 12.44 5.18 9.19
CA GLU A 101 13.68 5.56 8.48
C GLU A 101 13.61 5.17 7.01
N THR A 102 13.24 3.93 6.71
CA THR A 102 13.05 3.46 5.32
C THR A 102 12.00 4.29 4.58
N GLY A 103 10.89 4.62 5.23
CA GLY A 103 9.84 5.46 4.67
C GLY A 103 10.35 6.87 4.32
N ILE A 104 11.18 7.47 5.19
CA ILE A 104 11.80 8.77 4.95
C ILE A 104 12.74 8.73 3.73
N GLU A 105 13.58 7.69 3.64
CA GLU A 105 14.53 7.54 2.52
C GLU A 105 13.78 7.39 1.19
N ILE A 106 12.85 6.46 1.08
CA ILE A 106 12.05 6.23 -0.14
C ILE A 106 11.28 7.49 -0.54
N THR A 107 10.69 8.19 0.42
CA THR A 107 9.96 9.44 0.15
C THR A 107 10.89 10.52 -0.39
N ARG A 108 12.07 10.68 0.22
CA ARG A 108 13.07 11.67 -0.23
C ARG A 108 13.54 11.38 -1.64
N ASP A 109 13.79 10.12 -1.97
CA ASP A 109 14.24 9.71 -3.30
C ASP A 109 13.15 9.94 -4.35
N ALA A 110 11.88 9.60 -4.05
CA ALA A 110 10.75 9.85 -4.93
C ALA A 110 10.56 11.34 -5.20
N LEU A 111 10.60 12.19 -4.16
CA LEU A 111 10.45 13.63 -4.29
C LEU A 111 11.62 14.27 -5.08
N ASN A 112 12.85 13.83 -4.86
CA ASN A 112 14.01 14.33 -5.59
C ASN A 112 13.92 13.96 -7.08
N THR A 113 13.49 12.76 -7.41
CA THR A 113 13.37 12.30 -8.80
C THR A 113 12.39 13.18 -9.58
N GLU A 114 11.23 13.49 -8.99
CA GLU A 114 10.23 14.33 -9.64
C GLU A 114 10.62 15.81 -9.73
N LEU A 115 11.30 16.36 -8.70
CA LEU A 115 11.75 17.77 -8.69
C LEU A 115 12.85 18.05 -9.70
N TYR A 116 13.65 17.05 -10.09
CA TYR A 116 14.74 17.20 -11.06
C TYR A 116 14.38 16.70 -12.48
N SER A 117 13.13 16.27 -12.70
CA SER A 117 12.63 15.82 -14.01
C SER A 117 11.99 16.93 -14.83
N VAL A 118 12.10 18.20 -14.40
CA VAL A 118 11.59 19.41 -15.08
C VAL A 118 12.69 20.14 -15.82
#